data_2ed3801762148a72f30935b116e527d4
#
_entry.id   2ed3801762148a72f30935b116e527d4
#
_cell.length_a   1.000
_cell.length_b   1.000
_cell.length_c   1.000
_cell.angle_alpha   90.00
_cell.angle_beta   90.00
_cell.angle_gamma   90.00
#
_symmetry.space_group_name_H-M   'P 1'
#
loop_
_entity.id
_entity.type
_entity.pdbx_description
1 polymer ?
#
loop_
_entity_poly.entity_id
_entity_poly.type
_entity_poly.pdbx_seq_one_letter_code
_entity_poly.pdbx_strand_id
1 'polypeptide(L)'
;MINVNLISKPKWFVEMNPSGKVPTILYNNQVYYESLAVCDLLDEVFDTSPKLNPESAEEKAKIKMALADFDTVIRHYYTLIRSTKPMEELQEMKEKLENSLKPFELKLLEKLYFNGNSGPGMLDYMIWPWFERLAIVEMFHPDLCQVMNSSMFPKLVTF
;
A
#
# COMPACT_ATOMS: atom_id res chain seq x y z
N MET A 1 12.24 4.30 -18.05
CA MET A 1 10.85 4.30 -17.53
C MET A 1 9.96 5.00 -18.54
N ILE A 2 8.77 4.46 -18.82
CA ILE A 2 7.81 5.02 -19.78
C ILE A 2 6.53 5.33 -19.01
N ASN A 3 6.05 6.56 -19.10
CA ASN A 3 4.76 6.95 -18.52
C ASN A 3 3.63 6.56 -19.47
N VAL A 4 2.61 5.91 -18.96
CA VAL A 4 1.45 5.45 -19.74
C VAL A 4 0.21 6.24 -19.30
N ASN A 5 -0.52 6.80 -20.27
CA ASN A 5 -1.83 7.38 -20.01
C ASN A 5 -2.83 6.25 -19.74
N LEU A 6 -3.28 6.13 -18.49
CA LEU A 6 -4.19 5.05 -18.08
C LEU A 6 -5.65 5.28 -18.48
N ILE A 7 -6.02 6.50 -18.89
CA ILE A 7 -7.36 6.83 -19.40
C ILE A 7 -7.45 6.45 -20.87
N SER A 8 -6.39 6.76 -21.67
CA SER A 8 -6.26 6.41 -23.07
C SER A 8 -5.00 5.57 -23.27
N LYS A 9 -5.12 4.28 -22.99
CA LYS A 9 -3.99 3.35 -22.99
C LYS A 9 -3.50 3.10 -24.41
N PRO A 10 -2.18 3.24 -24.68
CA PRO A 10 -1.63 2.92 -26.01
C PRO A 10 -1.81 1.44 -26.34
N LYS A 11 -2.03 1.13 -27.63
CA LYS A 11 -2.25 -0.23 -28.10
C LYS A 11 -1.10 -1.19 -27.71
N TRP A 12 0.15 -0.75 -27.92
CA TRP A 12 1.34 -1.53 -27.54
C TRP A 12 1.37 -1.94 -26.07
N PHE A 13 0.86 -1.08 -25.16
CA PHE A 13 0.84 -1.36 -23.73
C PHE A 13 -0.20 -2.42 -23.38
N VAL A 14 -1.39 -2.35 -24.00
CA VAL A 14 -2.46 -3.35 -23.81
C VAL A 14 -2.09 -4.69 -24.43
N GLU A 15 -1.36 -4.69 -25.55
CA GLU A 15 -0.81 -5.91 -26.17
C GLU A 15 0.25 -6.55 -25.26
N MET A 16 1.09 -5.74 -24.60
CA MET A 16 2.10 -6.21 -23.66
C MET A 16 1.47 -6.73 -22.35
N ASN A 17 0.53 -6.01 -21.80
CA ASN A 17 -0.20 -6.37 -20.58
C ASN A 17 -1.71 -6.18 -20.78
N PRO A 18 -2.46 -7.25 -21.10
CA PRO A 18 -3.90 -7.17 -21.32
C PRO A 18 -4.71 -6.65 -20.13
N SER A 19 -4.19 -6.77 -18.88
CA SER A 19 -4.82 -6.15 -17.71
C SER A 19 -4.79 -4.62 -17.76
N GLY A 20 -3.86 -4.04 -18.52
CA GLY A 20 -3.68 -2.61 -18.70
C GLY A 20 -3.37 -1.87 -17.41
N LYS A 21 -2.77 -2.53 -16.42
CA LYS A 21 -2.40 -1.96 -15.12
C LYS A 21 -0.90 -1.66 -15.06
N VAL A 22 -0.53 -0.71 -14.21
CA VAL A 22 0.85 -0.42 -13.82
C VAL A 22 1.07 -0.87 -12.35
N PRO A 23 2.28 -1.28 -11.96
CA PRO A 23 3.49 -1.38 -12.80
C PRO A 23 3.42 -2.55 -13.79
N THR A 24 4.12 -2.38 -14.91
CA THR A 24 4.40 -3.46 -15.88
C THR A 24 5.87 -3.35 -16.24
N ILE A 25 6.62 -4.42 -16.13
CA ILE A 25 8.05 -4.47 -16.48
C ILE A 25 8.31 -5.55 -17.53
N LEU A 26 9.33 -5.31 -18.35
CA LEU A 26 9.90 -6.31 -19.26
C LEU A 26 11.28 -6.67 -18.71
N TYR A 27 11.48 -7.94 -18.37
CA TYR A 27 12.75 -8.48 -17.89
C TYR A 27 13.02 -9.83 -18.59
N ASN A 28 14.20 -9.98 -19.18
CA ASN A 28 14.59 -11.16 -19.96
C ASN A 28 13.51 -11.59 -20.99
N ASN A 29 12.97 -10.63 -21.76
CA ASN A 29 11.90 -10.81 -22.75
C ASN A 29 10.58 -11.38 -22.20
N GLN A 30 10.41 -11.40 -20.88
CA GLN A 30 9.17 -11.79 -20.22
C GLN A 30 8.52 -10.57 -19.55
N VAL A 31 7.21 -10.45 -19.69
CA VAL A 31 6.41 -9.38 -19.07
C VAL A 31 5.96 -9.80 -17.67
N TYR A 32 6.19 -8.90 -16.70
CA TYR A 32 5.74 -9.06 -15.33
C TYR A 32 4.86 -7.87 -14.91
N TYR A 33 3.83 -8.13 -14.15
CA TYR A 33 2.90 -7.14 -13.62
C TYR A 33 2.43 -7.60 -12.23
N GLU A 34 1.54 -6.81 -11.57
CA GLU A 34 1.22 -6.82 -10.14
C GLU A 34 2.39 -6.33 -9.28
N SER A 35 2.14 -5.26 -8.51
CA SER A 35 3.20 -4.52 -7.80
C SER A 35 4.03 -5.40 -6.87
N LEU A 36 3.39 -6.27 -6.08
CA LEU A 36 4.12 -7.16 -5.17
C LEU A 36 5.01 -8.16 -5.93
N ALA A 37 4.48 -8.79 -6.98
CA ALA A 37 5.26 -9.73 -7.78
C ALA A 37 6.44 -9.05 -8.49
N VAL A 38 6.24 -7.82 -8.97
CA VAL A 38 7.31 -7.01 -9.56
C VAL A 38 8.37 -6.64 -8.53
N CYS A 39 7.96 -6.20 -7.33
CA CYS A 39 8.90 -5.85 -6.26
C CYS A 39 9.67 -7.08 -5.76
N ASP A 40 9.02 -8.22 -5.57
CA ASP A 40 9.65 -9.48 -5.19
C ASP A 40 10.71 -9.89 -6.24
N LEU A 41 10.34 -9.85 -7.53
CA LEU A 41 11.27 -10.17 -8.61
C LEU A 41 12.50 -9.25 -8.61
N LEU A 42 12.29 -7.93 -8.49
CA LEU A 42 13.39 -6.95 -8.48
C LEU A 42 14.31 -7.16 -7.27
N ASP A 43 13.75 -7.42 -6.09
CA ASP A 43 14.52 -7.68 -4.88
C ASP A 43 15.36 -8.97 -5.00
N GLU A 44 14.85 -10.01 -5.67
CA GLU A 44 15.57 -11.28 -5.86
C GLU A 44 16.66 -11.18 -6.94
N VAL A 45 16.39 -10.53 -8.10
CA VAL A 45 17.30 -10.56 -9.25
C VAL A 45 18.42 -9.51 -9.19
N PHE A 46 18.19 -8.38 -8.53
CA PHE A 46 19.23 -7.38 -8.35
C PHE A 46 19.95 -7.61 -7.03
N ASP A 47 21.29 -7.73 -7.13
CA ASP A 47 22.13 -7.92 -5.95
C ASP A 47 22.33 -6.59 -5.19
N THR A 48 21.25 -6.17 -4.54
CA THR A 48 21.25 -5.00 -3.65
C THR A 48 21.29 -5.44 -2.20
N SER A 49 22.09 -4.78 -1.39
CA SER A 49 22.17 -5.03 0.05
C SER A 49 21.82 -3.76 0.82
N PRO A 50 20.95 -3.82 1.84
CA PRO A 50 20.20 -5.02 2.29
C PRO A 50 19.05 -5.39 1.36
N LYS A 51 18.71 -6.67 1.32
CA LYS A 51 17.47 -7.15 0.68
C LYS A 51 16.25 -6.62 1.44
N LEU A 52 15.16 -6.34 0.70
CA LEU A 52 13.89 -5.88 1.29
C LEU A 52 13.09 -7.04 1.89
N ASN A 53 13.16 -8.20 1.27
CA ASN A 53 12.56 -9.42 1.78
C ASN A 53 13.53 -10.16 2.73
N PRO A 54 13.04 -10.71 3.84
CA PRO A 54 13.85 -11.58 4.70
C PRO A 54 14.24 -12.87 3.97
N GLU A 55 15.29 -13.55 4.43
CA GLU A 55 15.69 -14.85 3.88
C GLU A 55 14.70 -15.96 4.25
N SER A 56 14.15 -15.91 5.46
CA SER A 56 13.23 -16.92 5.99
C SER A 56 11.90 -16.98 5.21
N ALA A 57 11.54 -18.17 4.76
CA ALA A 57 10.24 -18.41 4.11
C ALA A 57 9.05 -18.08 5.04
N GLU A 58 9.19 -18.30 6.35
CA GLU A 58 8.16 -17.98 7.34
C GLU A 58 7.96 -16.47 7.46
N GLU A 59 9.04 -15.69 7.50
CA GLU A 59 8.95 -14.24 7.55
C GLU A 59 8.37 -13.67 6.24
N LYS A 60 8.77 -14.21 5.07
CA LYS A 60 8.14 -13.86 3.78
C LYS A 60 6.63 -14.13 3.79
N ALA A 61 6.20 -15.26 4.38
CA ALA A 61 4.78 -15.60 4.50
C ALA A 61 4.04 -14.59 5.40
N LYS A 62 4.63 -14.19 6.54
CA LYS A 62 4.05 -13.16 7.43
C LYS A 62 3.88 -11.81 6.73
N ILE A 63 4.84 -11.41 5.90
CA ILE A 63 4.73 -10.19 5.07
C ILE A 63 3.54 -10.29 4.12
N LYS A 64 3.41 -11.41 3.39
CA LYS A 64 2.29 -11.62 2.46
C LYS A 64 0.93 -11.64 3.17
N MET A 65 0.85 -12.24 4.35
CA MET A 65 -0.35 -12.20 5.19
C MET A 65 -0.68 -10.76 5.60
N ALA A 66 0.31 -9.99 6.06
CA ALA A 66 0.10 -8.60 6.45
C ALA A 66 -0.36 -7.73 5.26
N LEU A 67 0.19 -7.95 4.06
CA LEU A 67 -0.26 -7.26 2.84
C LEU A 67 -1.70 -7.62 2.46
N ALA A 68 -2.08 -8.89 2.59
CA ALA A 68 -3.46 -9.33 2.37
C ALA A 68 -4.44 -8.70 3.38
N ASP A 69 -4.04 -8.58 4.65
CA ASP A 69 -4.81 -7.85 5.68
C ASP A 69 -4.94 -6.35 5.30
N PHE A 70 -3.86 -5.75 4.77
CA PHE A 70 -3.83 -4.34 4.38
C PHE A 70 -4.75 -4.02 3.19
N ASP A 71 -5.09 -4.99 2.35
CA ASP A 71 -6.10 -4.83 1.28
C ASP A 71 -7.45 -4.36 1.82
N THR A 72 -7.76 -4.66 3.08
CA THR A 72 -8.97 -4.15 3.74
C THR A 72 -8.89 -2.64 3.99
N VAL A 73 -7.73 -2.13 4.37
CA VAL A 73 -7.47 -0.68 4.50
C VAL A 73 -7.67 0.00 3.15
N ILE A 74 -7.08 -0.57 2.09
CA ILE A 74 -7.18 -0.05 0.72
C ILE A 74 -8.64 0.02 0.25
N ARG A 75 -9.42 -1.02 0.50
CA ARG A 75 -10.85 -1.04 0.14
C ARG A 75 -11.65 0.03 0.89
N HIS A 76 -11.45 0.17 2.21
CA HIS A 76 -12.13 1.18 3.01
C HIS A 76 -11.74 2.60 2.56
N TYR A 77 -10.44 2.83 2.27
CA TYR A 77 -9.96 4.09 1.73
C TYR A 77 -10.69 4.46 0.43
N TYR A 78 -10.70 3.57 -0.57
CA TYR A 78 -11.38 3.86 -1.84
C TYR A 78 -12.91 3.98 -1.72
N THR A 79 -13.51 3.26 -0.80
CA THR A 79 -14.95 3.39 -0.52
C THR A 79 -15.25 4.78 0.03
N LEU A 80 -14.43 5.26 0.96
CA LEU A 80 -14.60 6.57 1.58
C LEU A 80 -14.38 7.71 0.57
N ILE A 81 -13.25 7.76 -0.13
CA ILE A 81 -12.93 8.89 -1.02
C ILE A 81 -13.84 8.99 -2.25
N ARG A 82 -14.50 7.90 -2.65
CA ARG A 82 -15.45 7.89 -3.78
C ARG A 82 -16.89 8.09 -3.35
N SER A 83 -17.15 8.16 -2.06
CA SER A 83 -18.50 8.26 -1.52
C SER A 83 -19.05 9.68 -1.69
N THR A 84 -20.31 9.78 -2.05
CA THR A 84 -21.10 11.03 -2.06
C THR A 84 -22.24 10.97 -1.03
N LYS A 85 -22.09 10.11 -0.04
CA LYS A 85 -23.07 9.85 1.00
C LYS A 85 -23.16 11.01 2.00
N PRO A 86 -24.29 11.11 2.76
CA PRO A 86 -24.40 12.06 3.85
C PRO A 86 -23.30 11.89 4.90
N MET A 87 -23.00 12.96 5.66
CA MET A 87 -21.92 13.00 6.65
C MET A 87 -21.98 11.87 7.67
N GLU A 88 -23.17 11.46 8.08
CA GLU A 88 -23.40 10.39 9.04
C GLU A 88 -22.86 9.04 8.52
N GLU A 89 -23.13 8.71 7.24
CA GLU A 89 -22.61 7.50 6.60
C GLU A 89 -21.10 7.61 6.30
N LEU A 90 -20.60 8.82 5.98
CA LEU A 90 -19.17 9.06 5.80
C LEU A 90 -18.39 8.83 7.11
N GLN A 91 -18.98 9.23 8.25
CA GLN A 91 -18.38 9.00 9.57
C GLN A 91 -18.25 7.50 9.86
N GLU A 92 -19.30 6.70 9.57
CA GLU A 92 -19.22 5.24 9.71
C GLU A 92 -18.15 4.60 8.80
N MET A 93 -18.03 5.11 7.56
CA MET A 93 -16.98 4.63 6.63
C MET A 93 -15.58 4.95 7.14
N LYS A 94 -15.41 6.16 7.70
CA LYS A 94 -14.15 6.58 8.35
C LYS A 94 -13.81 5.66 9.52
N GLU A 95 -14.76 5.36 10.41
CA GLU A 95 -14.56 4.44 11.53
C GLU A 95 -14.13 3.03 11.07
N LYS A 96 -14.70 2.53 9.97
CA LYS A 96 -14.29 1.24 9.38
C LYS A 96 -12.84 1.29 8.88
N LEU A 97 -12.45 2.39 8.24
CA LEU A 97 -11.07 2.60 7.81
C LEU A 97 -10.11 2.66 9.01
N GLU A 98 -10.42 3.45 10.03
CA GLU A 98 -9.64 3.57 11.25
C GLU A 98 -9.51 2.22 11.98
N ASN A 99 -10.60 1.47 12.09
CA ASN A 99 -10.57 0.15 12.70
C ASN A 99 -9.68 -0.83 11.94
N SER A 100 -9.60 -0.72 10.61
CA SER A 100 -8.69 -1.54 9.80
C SER A 100 -7.21 -1.15 9.93
N LEU A 101 -6.90 0.06 10.39
CA LEU A 101 -5.54 0.53 10.66
C LEU A 101 -4.99 0.09 12.03
N LYS A 102 -5.86 -0.13 13.01
CA LYS A 102 -5.45 -0.49 14.39
C LYS A 102 -4.49 -1.68 14.49
N PRO A 103 -4.65 -2.79 13.75
CA PRO A 103 -3.71 -3.91 13.79
C PRO A 103 -2.29 -3.52 13.36
N PHE A 104 -2.15 -2.54 12.45
CA PHE A 104 -0.86 -2.05 11.98
C PHE A 104 -0.20 -1.13 13.00
N GLU A 105 -0.97 -0.27 13.66
CA GLU A 105 -0.48 0.51 14.81
C GLU A 105 0.11 -0.40 15.89
N LEU A 106 -0.60 -1.47 16.26
CA LEU A 106 -0.15 -2.43 17.27
C LEU A 106 1.16 -3.13 16.88
N LYS A 107 1.37 -3.40 15.59
CA LYS A 107 2.62 -4.01 15.09
C LYS A 107 3.84 -3.10 15.23
N LEU A 108 3.64 -1.78 15.31
CA LEU A 108 4.70 -0.77 15.43
C LEU A 108 5.00 -0.32 16.87
N LEU A 109 4.28 -0.81 17.90
CA LEU A 109 4.42 -0.33 19.26
C LEU A 109 5.86 -0.37 19.80
N GLU A 110 6.60 -1.41 19.44
CA GLU A 110 7.98 -1.64 19.88
C GLU A 110 9.00 -1.55 18.74
N LYS A 111 8.61 -1.08 17.56
CA LYS A 111 9.42 -1.08 16.36
C LYS A 111 9.39 0.27 15.67
N LEU A 112 10.46 0.60 14.96
CA LEU A 112 10.53 1.76 14.06
C LEU A 112 9.90 1.46 12.71
N TYR A 113 10.05 0.22 12.23
CA TYR A 113 9.52 -0.26 10.95
C TYR A 113 8.84 -1.61 11.15
N PHE A 114 7.97 -2.01 10.24
CA PHE A 114 7.37 -3.36 10.25
C PHE A 114 8.42 -4.45 10.13
N ASN A 115 9.54 -4.15 9.47
CA ASN A 115 10.72 -5.02 9.36
C ASN A 115 11.57 -5.06 10.64
N GLY A 116 11.32 -4.22 11.64
CA GLY A 116 12.10 -4.12 12.88
C GLY A 116 12.71 -2.73 13.09
N ASN A 117 13.91 -2.67 13.65
CA ASN A 117 14.55 -1.39 14.01
C ASN A 117 15.77 -1.04 13.15
N SER A 118 16.21 -1.96 12.29
CA SER A 118 17.42 -1.79 11.46
C SER A 118 17.17 -1.05 10.15
N GLY A 119 15.93 -0.96 9.71
CA GLY A 119 15.54 -0.25 8.49
C GLY A 119 14.25 -0.78 7.89
N PRO A 120 13.68 -0.05 6.93
CA PRO A 120 12.45 -0.46 6.25
C PRO A 120 12.70 -1.70 5.38
N GLY A 121 11.69 -2.58 5.29
CA GLY A 121 11.68 -3.76 4.44
C GLY A 121 10.54 -3.74 3.42
N MET A 122 10.29 -4.88 2.78
CA MET A 122 9.28 -5.00 1.72
C MET A 122 7.90 -4.53 2.18
N LEU A 123 7.46 -4.94 3.39
CA LEU A 123 6.15 -4.54 3.91
C LEU A 123 6.05 -3.02 4.06
N ASP A 124 7.10 -2.37 4.58
CA ASP A 124 7.14 -0.92 4.79
C ASP A 124 6.98 -0.17 3.46
N TYR A 125 7.75 -0.54 2.43
CA TYR A 125 7.68 0.09 1.11
C TYR A 125 6.35 -0.15 0.39
N MET A 126 5.69 -1.29 0.62
CA MET A 126 4.41 -1.60 -0.01
C MET A 126 3.23 -0.84 0.60
N ILE A 127 3.27 -0.55 1.90
CA ILE A 127 2.16 0.11 2.59
C ILE A 127 2.35 1.62 2.78
N TRP A 128 3.59 2.10 2.87
CA TRP A 128 3.90 3.53 3.05
C TRP A 128 3.12 4.47 2.10
N PRO A 129 3.04 4.21 0.78
CA PRO A 129 2.33 5.09 -0.13
C PRO A 129 0.84 5.25 0.17
N TRP A 130 0.26 4.35 0.95
CA TRP A 130 -1.13 4.43 1.37
C TRP A 130 -1.31 5.36 2.56
N PHE A 131 -0.35 5.40 3.48
CA PHE A 131 -0.40 6.36 4.60
C PHE A 131 -0.30 7.80 4.09
N GLU A 132 0.57 8.07 3.13
CA GLU A 132 0.62 9.39 2.46
C GLU A 132 -0.73 9.74 1.80
N ARG A 133 -1.40 8.76 1.19
CA ARG A 133 -2.71 8.98 0.55
C ARG A 133 -3.85 9.21 1.54
N LEU A 134 -3.72 8.84 2.79
CA LEU A 134 -4.79 9.09 3.77
C LEU A 134 -5.08 10.59 3.94
N ALA A 135 -4.08 11.45 3.77
CA ALA A 135 -4.27 12.90 3.76
C ALA A 135 -5.20 13.38 2.62
N ILE A 136 -5.33 12.60 1.53
CA ILE A 136 -6.23 12.91 0.41
C ILE A 136 -7.69 12.85 0.85
N VAL A 137 -8.03 12.04 1.86
CA VAL A 137 -9.42 11.96 2.40
C VAL A 137 -9.92 13.34 2.78
N GLU A 138 -9.10 14.18 3.41
CA GLU A 138 -9.45 15.54 3.80
C GLU A 138 -9.75 16.44 2.59
N MET A 139 -9.10 16.19 1.44
CA MET A 139 -9.36 16.95 0.21
C MET A 139 -10.73 16.63 -0.40
N PHE A 140 -11.18 15.38 -0.27
CA PHE A 140 -12.48 14.95 -0.79
C PHE A 140 -13.61 15.17 0.23
N HIS A 141 -13.30 15.11 1.50
CA HIS A 141 -14.26 15.24 2.62
C HIS A 141 -13.71 16.18 3.70
N PRO A 142 -13.63 17.50 3.42
CA PRO A 142 -12.99 18.46 4.33
C PRO A 142 -13.69 18.58 5.69
N ASP A 143 -14.96 18.21 5.77
CA ASP A 143 -15.75 18.22 7.01
C ASP A 143 -15.53 16.97 7.89
N LEU A 144 -14.84 15.95 7.37
CA LEU A 144 -14.41 14.82 8.18
C LEU A 144 -13.14 15.20 8.96
N CYS A 145 -13.12 14.86 10.25
CA CYS A 145 -11.88 14.93 11.02
C CYS A 145 -10.80 14.02 10.40
N GLN A 146 -9.53 14.33 10.67
CA GLN A 146 -8.39 13.51 10.21
C GLN A 146 -8.62 12.02 10.47
N VAL A 147 -8.37 11.20 9.44
CA VAL A 147 -8.45 9.73 9.54
C VAL A 147 -7.33 9.21 10.45
N MET A 148 -6.11 9.69 10.26
CA MET A 148 -4.99 9.38 11.16
C MET A 148 -4.70 10.58 12.04
N ASN A 149 -5.06 10.50 13.31
CA ASN A 149 -4.66 11.47 14.30
C ASN A 149 -3.65 10.86 15.30
N SER A 150 -2.75 11.69 15.82
CA SER A 150 -1.68 11.26 16.73
C SER A 150 -2.17 10.65 18.04
N SER A 151 -3.42 10.89 18.43
CA SER A 151 -3.99 10.29 19.65
C SER A 151 -4.43 8.84 19.44
N MET A 152 -4.91 8.49 18.23
CA MET A 152 -5.33 7.13 17.89
C MET A 152 -4.20 6.28 17.28
N PHE A 153 -3.32 6.92 16.55
CA PHE A 153 -2.26 6.27 15.76
C PHE A 153 -0.90 6.93 15.95
N PRO A 154 -0.38 6.97 17.21
CA PRO A 154 0.87 7.67 17.53
C PRO A 154 2.08 7.10 16.78
N LYS A 155 2.08 5.82 16.43
CA LYS A 155 3.16 5.17 15.68
C LYS A 155 3.01 5.35 14.17
N LEU A 156 1.83 5.11 13.61
CA LEU A 156 1.59 5.27 12.18
C LEU A 156 1.74 6.72 11.70
N VAL A 157 1.43 7.71 12.53
CA VAL A 157 1.63 9.13 12.20
C VAL A 157 3.11 9.52 12.15
N THR A 158 3.98 8.80 12.88
CA THR A 158 5.43 9.02 12.90
C THR A 158 6.24 8.03 12.08
N PHE A 159 5.58 7.03 11.54
CA PHE A 159 6.15 6.03 10.63
C PHE A 159 6.52 6.63 9.27
#